data_ac12e9b02a08a0a2e1309997d53e490d
#
_entry.id   ac12e9b02a08a0a2e1309997d53e490d
#
_cell.length_a   1.000
_cell.length_b   1.000
_cell.length_c   1.000
_cell.angle_alpha   90.00
_cell.angle_beta   90.00
_cell.angle_gamma   90.00
#
_symmetry.space_group_name_H-M   'P 1'
#
loop_
_entity.id
_entity.type
_entity.pdbx_description
1 polymer ?
#
loop_
_entity_poly.entity_id
_entity_poly.type
_entity_poly.pdbx_seq_one_letter_code
_entity_poly.pdbx_strand_id
1 'polypeptide(L)'
;MKLRLLTATAGIAVATAMLVSPAAMADEALVKAKGCTACHANEKKLVGPAYKEVAKKYKGDAGAAAKLAEKVVKGGQGVWGPIPMPPNKVTDDEAKKMVAYILAM
;
A
#
# COMPACT_ATOMS: atom_id res chain seq x y z
N MET A 1 27.71 24.76 -55.27
CA MET A 1 27.91 24.37 -53.88
C MET A 1 26.56 23.95 -53.30
N LYS A 2 26.36 22.66 -53.06
CA LYS A 2 25.14 22.16 -52.41
C LYS A 2 25.41 22.04 -50.92
N LEU A 3 24.75 22.88 -50.13
CA LEU A 3 24.78 22.82 -48.69
C LEU A 3 23.91 21.64 -48.25
N ARG A 4 24.51 20.57 -47.72
CA ARG A 4 23.76 19.47 -47.10
C ARG A 4 23.46 19.84 -45.65
N LEU A 5 22.22 20.17 -45.39
CA LEU A 5 21.73 20.23 -43.99
C LEU A 5 21.72 18.81 -43.44
N LEU A 6 22.61 18.55 -42.50
CA LEU A 6 22.53 17.38 -41.64
C LEU A 6 21.50 17.68 -40.54
N THR A 7 20.29 17.13 -40.69
CA THR A 7 19.32 17.12 -39.62
C THR A 7 19.73 16.06 -38.61
N ALA A 8 20.32 16.50 -37.50
CA ALA A 8 20.55 15.64 -36.38
C ALA A 8 19.21 15.45 -35.65
N THR A 9 18.59 14.29 -35.81
CA THR A 9 17.46 13.87 -34.96
C THR A 9 18.01 13.51 -33.61
N ALA A 10 17.87 14.41 -32.64
CA ALA A 10 18.12 14.10 -31.23
C ALA A 10 17.00 13.20 -30.78
N GLY A 11 17.28 11.90 -30.58
CA GLY A 11 16.37 10.97 -29.94
C GLY A 11 16.24 11.34 -28.47
N ILE A 12 15.03 11.69 -28.03
CA ILE A 12 14.72 11.89 -26.62
C ILE A 12 14.55 10.50 -26.03
N ALA A 13 15.56 10.06 -25.26
CA ALA A 13 15.43 8.85 -24.45
C ALA A 13 14.56 9.21 -23.23
N VAL A 14 13.31 8.76 -23.24
CA VAL A 14 12.44 8.84 -22.05
C VAL A 14 12.84 7.71 -21.11
N ALA A 15 13.65 8.03 -20.10
CA ALA A 15 13.90 7.10 -19.02
C ALA A 15 12.67 7.09 -18.11
N THR A 16 11.88 6.03 -18.19
CA THR A 16 10.82 5.77 -17.21
C THR A 16 11.45 5.28 -15.91
N ALA A 17 11.81 6.22 -15.04
CA ALA A 17 12.19 5.86 -13.67
C ALA A 17 10.91 5.53 -12.91
N MET A 18 10.81 4.31 -12.35
CA MET A 18 9.77 3.98 -11.37
C MET A 18 10.06 4.75 -10.09
N LEU A 19 9.43 5.91 -9.96
CA LEU A 19 9.50 6.71 -8.74
C LEU A 19 8.42 6.22 -7.78
N VAL A 20 8.85 5.69 -6.62
CA VAL A 20 7.95 5.47 -5.49
C VAL A 20 7.49 6.86 -5.04
N SER A 21 6.17 7.10 -4.97
CA SER A 21 5.65 8.39 -4.57
C SER A 21 6.02 8.68 -3.10
N PRO A 22 6.31 9.93 -2.73
CA PRO A 22 6.56 10.29 -1.33
C PRO A 22 5.41 9.91 -0.39
N ALA A 23 4.17 9.95 -0.87
CA ALA A 23 2.99 9.55 -0.11
C ALA A 23 3.02 8.04 0.23
N ALA A 24 3.38 7.17 -0.71
CA ALA A 24 3.50 5.73 -0.46
C ALA A 24 4.60 5.42 0.57
N MET A 25 5.73 6.13 0.53
CA MET A 25 6.79 5.99 1.52
C MET A 25 6.35 6.45 2.91
N ALA A 26 5.59 7.55 3.00
CA ALA A 26 5.03 8.05 4.24
C ALA A 26 4.03 7.06 4.85
N ASP A 27 3.20 6.42 4.03
CA ASP A 27 2.21 5.44 4.45
C ASP A 27 2.87 4.13 4.92
N GLU A 28 3.94 3.70 4.27
CA GLU A 28 4.77 2.58 4.73
C GLU A 28 5.39 2.88 6.10
N ALA A 29 5.97 4.06 6.27
CA ALA A 29 6.54 4.50 7.54
C ALA A 29 5.48 4.55 8.65
N LEU A 30 4.26 4.97 8.34
CA LEU A 30 3.15 5.00 9.27
C LEU A 30 2.75 3.59 9.73
N VAL A 31 2.65 2.63 8.81
CA VAL A 31 2.38 1.23 9.14
C VAL A 31 3.43 0.67 10.09
N LYS A 32 4.70 0.94 9.86
CA LYS A 32 5.79 0.53 10.75
C LYS A 32 5.72 1.22 12.11
N ALA A 33 5.50 2.54 12.12
CA ALA A 33 5.46 3.34 13.34
C ALA A 33 4.31 2.94 14.28
N LYS A 34 3.18 2.47 13.74
CA LYS A 34 2.02 2.04 14.52
C LYS A 34 2.10 0.56 14.96
N GLY A 35 3.22 -0.11 14.74
CA GLY A 35 3.46 -1.46 15.23
C GLY A 35 2.76 -2.58 14.45
N CYS A 36 2.20 -2.29 13.29
CA CYS A 36 1.48 -3.26 12.47
C CYS A 36 2.38 -4.42 12.02
N THR A 37 3.66 -4.15 11.82
CA THR A 37 4.64 -5.15 11.38
C THR A 37 5.01 -6.18 12.45
N ALA A 38 4.58 -6.00 13.68
CA ALA A 38 4.70 -7.04 14.72
C ALA A 38 3.84 -8.28 14.39
N CYS A 39 2.70 -8.08 13.71
CA CYS A 39 1.75 -9.14 13.38
C CYS A 39 1.54 -9.34 11.88
N HIS A 40 1.93 -8.40 11.05
CA HIS A 40 1.76 -8.45 9.60
C HIS A 40 3.09 -8.30 8.86
N ALA A 41 3.21 -9.00 7.75
CA ALA A 41 4.28 -8.80 6.76
C ALA A 41 3.66 -8.62 5.38
N ASN A 42 4.45 -8.11 4.43
CA ASN A 42 3.95 -7.86 3.08
C ASN A 42 3.61 -9.16 2.32
N GLU A 43 4.44 -10.18 2.46
CA GLU A 43 4.40 -11.37 1.59
C GLU A 43 4.11 -12.67 2.31
N LYS A 44 4.16 -12.70 3.63
CA LYS A 44 3.95 -13.92 4.40
C LYS A 44 3.04 -13.70 5.59
N LYS A 45 2.32 -14.76 5.96
CA LYS A 45 1.53 -14.79 7.18
C LYS A 45 2.45 -14.83 8.41
N LEU A 46 2.18 -13.95 9.36
CA LEU A 46 2.71 -13.99 10.73
C LEU A 46 1.57 -14.33 11.69
N VAL A 47 1.32 -13.49 12.68
CA VAL A 47 0.11 -13.59 13.52
C VAL A 47 -1.13 -13.23 12.69
N GLY A 48 -1.05 -12.14 11.93
CA GLY A 48 -2.08 -11.72 10.99
C GLY A 48 -1.74 -12.10 9.53
N PRO A 49 -2.69 -11.92 8.60
CA PRO A 49 -2.48 -12.23 7.20
C PRO A 49 -1.42 -11.34 6.56
N ALA A 50 -0.77 -11.84 5.50
CA ALA A 50 0.10 -11.03 4.67
C ALA A 50 -0.69 -9.90 4.02
N TYR A 51 -0.11 -8.71 3.90
CA TYR A 51 -0.78 -7.56 3.27
C TYR A 51 -1.15 -7.81 1.82
N LYS A 52 -0.33 -8.51 1.06
CA LYS A 52 -0.64 -8.89 -0.32
C LYS A 52 -1.86 -9.81 -0.41
N GLU A 53 -2.06 -10.69 0.56
CA GLU A 53 -3.24 -11.54 0.64
C GLU A 53 -4.50 -10.74 0.98
N VAL A 54 -4.37 -9.73 1.85
CA VAL A 54 -5.46 -8.80 2.15
C VAL A 54 -5.84 -8.02 0.89
N ALA A 55 -4.87 -7.47 0.18
CA ALA A 55 -5.11 -6.75 -1.07
C ALA A 55 -5.79 -7.63 -2.12
N LYS A 56 -5.36 -8.87 -2.24
CA LYS A 56 -5.93 -9.86 -3.17
C LYS A 56 -7.38 -10.21 -2.84
N LYS A 57 -7.67 -10.44 -1.55
CA LYS A 57 -9.02 -10.78 -1.08
C LYS A 57 -10.03 -9.68 -1.38
N TYR A 58 -9.63 -8.43 -1.20
CA TYR A 58 -10.53 -7.28 -1.33
C TYR A 58 -10.41 -6.55 -2.68
N LYS A 59 -9.72 -7.12 -3.64
CA LYS A 59 -9.60 -6.55 -4.98
C LYS A 59 -10.97 -6.38 -5.62
N GLY A 60 -11.28 -5.16 -6.05
CA GLY A 60 -12.57 -4.83 -6.67
C GLY A 60 -13.71 -4.60 -5.69
N ASP A 61 -13.49 -4.70 -4.39
CA ASP A 61 -14.49 -4.39 -3.36
C ASP A 61 -14.43 -2.90 -3.00
N ALA A 62 -15.37 -2.12 -3.49
CA ALA A 62 -15.44 -0.67 -3.26
C ALA A 62 -15.68 -0.30 -1.78
N GLY A 63 -16.29 -1.19 -0.99
CA GLY A 63 -16.56 -0.98 0.42
C GLY A 63 -15.41 -1.40 1.35
N ALA A 64 -14.39 -2.09 0.84
CA ALA A 64 -13.34 -2.68 1.65
C ALA A 64 -12.51 -1.63 2.39
N ALA A 65 -12.17 -0.52 1.76
CA ALA A 65 -11.33 0.50 2.37
C ALA A 65 -11.91 1.04 3.68
N ALA A 66 -13.20 1.36 3.70
CA ALA A 66 -13.88 1.86 4.89
C ALA A 66 -14.01 0.78 5.98
N LYS A 67 -14.35 -0.44 5.61
CA LYS A 67 -14.48 -1.57 6.55
C LYS A 67 -13.15 -1.93 7.19
N LEU A 68 -12.08 -1.95 6.42
CA LEU A 68 -10.74 -2.27 6.91
C LEU A 68 -10.17 -1.15 7.77
N ALA A 69 -10.43 0.11 7.44
CA ALA A 69 -10.05 1.23 8.29
C ALA A 69 -10.73 1.16 9.66
N GLU A 70 -12.02 0.84 9.70
CA GLU A 70 -12.75 0.61 10.95
C GLU A 70 -12.15 -0.56 11.74
N LYS A 71 -11.80 -1.65 11.07
CA LYS A 71 -11.15 -2.80 11.70
C LYS A 71 -9.79 -2.47 12.31
N VAL A 72 -9.00 -1.62 11.68
CA VAL A 72 -7.72 -1.14 12.23
C VAL A 72 -7.94 -0.36 13.52
N VAL A 73 -8.93 0.50 13.57
CA VAL A 73 -9.25 1.31 14.75
C VAL A 73 -9.86 0.49 15.87
N LYS A 74 -10.87 -0.33 15.56
CA LYS A 74 -11.69 -1.07 16.56
C LYS A 74 -11.22 -2.48 16.82
N GLY A 75 -10.39 -3.05 15.95
CA GLY A 75 -10.03 -4.46 15.97
C GLY A 75 -11.11 -5.37 15.40
N GLY A 76 -10.86 -6.65 15.41
CA GLY A 76 -11.79 -7.66 14.91
C GLY A 76 -11.18 -9.05 14.85
N GLN A 77 -12.02 -10.04 14.53
CA GLN A 77 -11.61 -11.44 14.38
C GLN A 77 -12.54 -12.18 13.44
N GLY A 78 -12.16 -13.38 13.06
CA GLY A 78 -13.01 -14.33 12.34
C GLY A 78 -12.87 -14.34 10.82
N VAL A 79 -12.47 -13.26 10.21
CA VAL A 79 -12.29 -13.21 8.74
C VAL A 79 -11.05 -14.00 8.30
N TRP A 80 -9.99 -13.92 9.08
CA TRP A 80 -8.70 -14.58 8.81
C TRP A 80 -8.36 -15.66 9.83
N GLY A 81 -9.33 -16.09 10.63
CA GLY A 81 -9.16 -17.09 11.67
C GLY A 81 -9.55 -16.59 13.05
N PRO A 82 -9.31 -17.39 14.11
CA PRO A 82 -9.78 -17.11 15.46
C PRO A 82 -8.93 -16.09 16.23
N ILE A 83 -7.71 -15.80 15.76
CA ILE A 83 -6.82 -14.88 16.47
C ILE A 83 -7.30 -13.45 16.24
N PRO A 84 -7.65 -12.71 17.31
CA PRO A 84 -8.16 -11.35 17.15
C PRO A 84 -7.06 -10.37 16.81
N MET A 85 -7.39 -9.39 15.94
CA MET A 85 -6.61 -8.18 15.77
C MET A 85 -7.04 -7.19 16.84
N PRO A 86 -6.15 -6.72 17.71
CA PRO A 86 -6.53 -5.75 18.74
C PRO A 86 -6.82 -4.37 18.15
N PRO A 87 -7.57 -3.52 18.87
CA PRO A 87 -7.69 -2.12 18.50
C PRO A 87 -6.33 -1.42 18.47
N ASN A 88 -6.15 -0.50 17.53
CA ASN A 88 -4.92 0.26 17.38
C ASN A 88 -5.13 1.73 17.72
N LYS A 89 -4.13 2.37 18.31
CA LYS A 89 -4.15 3.80 18.59
C LYS A 89 -3.78 4.60 17.35
N VAL A 90 -4.73 4.76 16.47
CA VAL A 90 -4.60 5.52 15.23
C VAL A 90 -5.83 6.38 15.04
N THR A 91 -5.68 7.50 14.34
CA THR A 91 -6.81 8.30 13.90
C THR A 91 -7.51 7.63 12.71
N ASP A 92 -8.76 8.01 12.43
CA ASP A 92 -9.48 7.52 11.26
C ASP A 92 -8.73 7.85 9.97
N ASP A 93 -8.15 9.03 9.86
CA ASP A 93 -7.36 9.43 8.69
C ASP A 93 -6.09 8.59 8.53
N GLU A 94 -5.39 8.30 9.62
CA GLU A 94 -4.23 7.41 9.62
C GLU A 94 -4.63 6.00 9.17
N ALA A 95 -5.72 5.47 9.70
CA ALA A 95 -6.23 4.15 9.32
C ALA A 95 -6.58 4.09 7.84
N LYS A 96 -7.22 5.10 7.29
CA LYS A 96 -7.54 5.19 5.86
C LYS A 96 -6.30 5.21 4.98
N LYS A 97 -5.27 5.96 5.36
CA LYS A 97 -4.00 6.01 4.63
C LYS A 97 -3.28 4.65 4.64
N MET A 98 -3.21 4.01 5.81
CA MET A 98 -2.60 2.69 5.95
C MET A 98 -3.32 1.63 5.12
N VAL A 99 -4.65 1.61 5.16
CA VAL A 99 -5.46 0.67 4.39
C VAL A 99 -5.32 0.91 2.88
N ALA A 100 -5.32 2.16 2.43
CA ALA A 100 -5.09 2.49 1.02
C ALA A 100 -3.73 1.98 0.54
N TYR A 101 -2.69 2.14 1.33
CA TYR A 101 -1.36 1.62 1.06
C TYR A 101 -1.36 0.09 0.93
N ILE A 102 -2.01 -0.61 1.86
CA ILE A 102 -2.09 -2.07 1.86
C ILE A 102 -2.89 -2.58 0.66
N LEU A 103 -4.03 -1.99 0.37
CA LEU A 103 -4.88 -2.41 -0.75
C LEU A 103 -4.27 -2.13 -2.13
N ALA A 104 -3.27 -1.26 -2.21
CA ALA A 104 -2.54 -0.98 -3.44
C ALA A 104 -1.43 -2.01 -3.75
N MET A 105 -1.15 -2.91 -2.83
CA MET A 105 -0.20 -4.01 -3.06
C MET A 105 -0.83 -5.03 -4.01
#